data_f671b7dd5b0121504cc7c11cfc3d5296
#
_entry.id   f671b7dd5b0121504cc7c11cfc3d5296
#
_cell.length_a   1.000
_cell.length_b   1.000
_cell.length_c   1.000
_cell.angle_alpha   90.00
_cell.angle_beta   90.00
_cell.angle_gamma   90.00
#
_symmetry.space_group_name_H-M   'P 1'
#
loop_
_entity.id
_entity.type
_entity.pdbx_description
1 polymer ?
#
loop_
_entity_poly.entity_id
_entity_poly.type
_entity_poly.pdbx_seq_one_letter_code
_entity_poly.pdbx_strand_id
1 'polypeptide(L)'
;MLISEGELKLVPYHEISNGQTRDGTQAFHDQEYSYLKSVDSSGDKNSPFYLNSTYIPEQQMPSELNIEQRDASGHVVSLLADEDILEGEAFAQGMGLSSSDFSIQKVGGEFRFLCKGRGHGLGFSQYGGNQLAREGKNWKEILETYFPAMEVAAYEE
;
A
#
# COMPACT_ATOMS: atom_id res chain seq x y z
N MET A 1 1.09 -12.37 -19.17
CA MET A 1 0.84 -13.19 -17.96
C MET A 1 2.04 -13.08 -17.03
N LEU A 2 1.81 -13.11 -15.75
CA LEU A 2 2.87 -13.06 -14.74
C LEU A 2 3.03 -14.43 -14.09
N ILE A 3 4.24 -14.95 -14.12
CA ILE A 3 4.59 -16.30 -13.72
C ILE A 3 5.66 -16.26 -12.63
N SER A 4 5.49 -17.01 -11.55
CA SER A 4 6.48 -17.22 -10.51
C SER A 4 6.69 -18.71 -10.29
N GLU A 5 7.94 -19.15 -10.33
CA GLU A 5 8.33 -20.56 -10.16
C GLU A 5 7.56 -21.52 -11.10
N GLY A 6 7.33 -21.09 -12.34
CA GLY A 6 6.60 -21.86 -13.34
C GLY A 6 5.08 -21.85 -13.21
N GLU A 7 4.52 -21.13 -12.24
CA GLU A 7 3.09 -21.04 -12.01
C GLU A 7 2.54 -19.64 -12.34
N LEU A 8 1.37 -19.62 -12.98
CA LEU A 8 0.63 -18.41 -13.23
C LEU A 8 0.11 -17.86 -11.90
N LYS A 9 0.38 -16.57 -11.61
CA LYS A 9 -0.09 -15.91 -10.40
C LYS A 9 -1.02 -14.76 -10.73
N LEU A 10 -2.09 -14.63 -9.95
CA LEU A 10 -2.89 -13.41 -9.93
C LEU A 10 -2.14 -12.38 -9.08
N VAL A 11 -2.00 -11.19 -9.64
CA VAL A 11 -1.28 -10.12 -8.95
C VAL A 11 -2.23 -8.99 -8.55
N PRO A 12 -2.02 -8.41 -7.36
CA PRO A 12 -2.85 -7.30 -6.91
C PRO A 12 -2.47 -5.98 -7.58
N TYR A 13 -3.37 -5.02 -7.50
CA TYR A 13 -3.15 -3.65 -7.93
C TYR A 13 -3.78 -2.68 -6.93
N HIS A 14 -3.32 -1.44 -6.96
CA HIS A 14 -3.84 -0.35 -6.13
C HIS A 14 -3.80 0.95 -6.92
N GLU A 15 -4.50 1.98 -6.44
CA GLU A 15 -4.54 3.26 -7.16
C GLU A 15 -3.22 4.01 -7.10
N ILE A 16 -2.73 4.29 -5.89
CA ILE A 16 -1.56 5.16 -5.64
C ILE A 16 -0.77 4.58 -4.48
N SER A 17 0.52 4.31 -4.69
CA SER A 17 1.38 3.88 -3.59
C SER A 17 1.80 5.07 -2.72
N ASN A 18 2.44 4.80 -1.59
CA ASN A 18 3.04 5.84 -0.76
C ASN A 18 4.43 6.29 -1.26
N GLY A 19 4.84 5.82 -2.43
CA GLY A 19 6.14 6.08 -3.04
C GLY A 19 6.94 4.82 -3.27
N GLN A 20 6.50 3.69 -2.70
CA GLN A 20 7.04 2.36 -2.96
C GLN A 20 5.95 1.32 -2.72
N THR A 21 6.05 0.19 -3.40
CA THR A 21 5.11 -0.91 -3.16
C THR A 21 5.54 -1.73 -1.95
N ARG A 22 4.61 -2.49 -1.40
CA ARG A 22 4.86 -3.32 -0.21
C ARG A 22 5.45 -4.67 -0.60
N ASP A 23 6.29 -5.20 0.27
CA ASP A 23 6.77 -6.57 0.17
C ASP A 23 5.65 -7.52 0.59
N GLY A 24 5.32 -8.49 -0.28
CA GLY A 24 4.22 -9.42 -0.03
C GLY A 24 4.47 -10.33 1.17
N THR A 25 5.71 -10.75 1.39
CA THR A 25 6.08 -11.57 2.54
C THR A 25 5.82 -10.81 3.85
N GLN A 26 6.21 -9.53 3.91
CA GLN A 26 5.96 -8.69 5.09
C GLN A 26 4.47 -8.42 5.30
N ALA A 27 3.74 -8.13 4.22
CA ALA A 27 2.32 -7.76 4.31
C ALA A 27 1.45 -8.92 4.77
N PHE A 28 1.74 -10.13 4.29
CA PHE A 28 0.94 -11.33 4.57
C PHE A 28 1.57 -12.26 5.61
N HIS A 29 2.80 -11.99 6.04
CA HIS A 29 3.58 -12.88 6.91
C HIS A 29 3.68 -14.29 6.33
N ASP A 30 3.86 -14.39 5.01
CA ASP A 30 3.83 -15.65 4.28
C ASP A 30 4.82 -15.61 3.10
N GLN A 31 5.72 -16.60 3.06
CA GLN A 31 6.73 -16.72 2.01
C GLN A 31 6.12 -17.04 0.64
N GLU A 32 4.89 -17.52 0.58
CA GLU A 32 4.21 -17.76 -0.70
C GLU A 32 4.02 -16.47 -1.50
N TYR A 33 4.01 -15.31 -0.83
CA TYR A 33 3.89 -14.01 -1.47
C TYR A 33 5.22 -13.34 -1.77
N SER A 34 6.33 -14.10 -1.74
CA SER A 34 7.68 -13.59 -2.02
C SER A 34 7.85 -13.09 -3.46
N TYR A 35 6.94 -13.44 -4.37
CA TYR A 35 6.94 -12.92 -5.74
C TYR A 35 6.50 -11.44 -5.82
N LEU A 36 5.90 -10.90 -4.76
CA LEU A 36 5.56 -9.48 -4.65
C LEU A 36 6.69 -8.77 -3.91
N LYS A 37 7.58 -8.12 -4.64
CA LYS A 37 8.70 -7.37 -4.07
C LYS A 37 8.36 -5.90 -3.92
N SER A 38 8.89 -5.26 -2.90
CA SER A 38 8.82 -3.81 -2.77
C SER A 38 9.63 -3.15 -3.89
N VAL A 39 8.99 -2.27 -4.65
CA VAL A 39 9.66 -1.53 -5.72
C VAL A 39 9.42 -0.03 -5.54
N ASP A 40 10.37 0.77 -6.04
CA ASP A 40 10.22 2.22 -6.04
C ASP A 40 9.08 2.64 -6.97
N SER A 41 8.22 3.51 -6.49
CA SER A 41 7.15 4.14 -7.26
C SER A 41 7.00 5.59 -6.82
N SER A 42 8.15 6.27 -6.67
CA SER A 42 8.22 7.63 -6.12
C SER A 42 7.45 8.67 -6.92
N GLY A 43 7.21 8.41 -8.21
CA GLY A 43 6.35 9.26 -9.03
C GLY A 43 4.91 9.37 -8.52
N ASP A 44 4.44 8.40 -7.72
CA ASP A 44 3.10 8.41 -7.13
C ASP A 44 2.90 9.62 -6.20
N LYS A 45 3.98 10.15 -5.63
CA LYS A 45 3.94 11.35 -4.78
C LYS A 45 3.48 12.61 -5.51
N ASN A 46 3.50 12.59 -6.84
CA ASN A 46 3.03 13.70 -7.68
C ASN A 46 1.52 13.69 -7.91
N SER A 47 0.84 12.62 -7.49
CA SER A 47 -0.62 12.57 -7.61
C SER A 47 -1.28 13.62 -6.71
N PRO A 48 -2.30 14.34 -7.22
CA PRO A 48 -3.08 15.26 -6.38
C PRO A 48 -3.86 14.54 -5.28
N PHE A 49 -4.01 13.21 -5.38
CA PHE A 49 -4.70 12.38 -4.40
C PHE A 49 -3.75 11.59 -3.49
N TYR A 50 -2.47 11.96 -3.49
CA TYR A 50 -1.46 11.26 -2.69
C TYR A 50 -1.67 11.41 -1.18
N LEU A 51 -1.97 12.62 -0.72
CA LEU A 51 -2.23 12.90 0.70
C LEU A 51 -3.73 13.03 0.94
N ASN A 52 -4.21 12.30 1.95
CA ASN A 52 -5.63 12.28 2.32
C ASN A 52 -5.76 12.43 3.82
N SER A 53 -6.60 13.37 4.28
CA SER A 53 -6.86 13.59 5.71
C SER A 53 -8.27 13.13 6.05
N THR A 54 -8.41 12.45 7.20
CA THR A 54 -9.69 12.05 7.76
C THR A 54 -9.73 12.50 9.21
N TYR A 55 -10.82 13.16 9.60
CA TYR A 55 -11.02 13.67 10.95
C TYR A 55 -12.14 12.89 11.64
N ILE A 56 -11.88 12.39 12.84
CA ILE A 56 -12.86 11.62 13.61
C ILE A 56 -12.90 12.21 15.02
N PRO A 57 -14.11 12.53 15.56
CA PRO A 57 -14.23 13.09 16.91
C PRO A 57 -13.62 12.14 17.95
N GLU A 58 -12.90 12.71 18.92
CA GLU A 58 -12.27 11.93 20.01
C GLU A 58 -13.27 11.08 20.77
N GLN A 59 -14.51 11.55 20.89
CA GLN A 59 -15.58 10.83 21.60
C GLN A 59 -15.92 9.48 20.96
N GLN A 60 -15.64 9.29 19.68
CA GLN A 60 -15.92 8.07 18.93
C GLN A 60 -14.72 7.13 18.89
N MET A 61 -13.62 7.48 19.55
CA MET A 61 -12.36 6.77 19.44
C MET A 61 -11.84 6.39 20.82
N PRO A 62 -10.91 5.40 20.89
CA PRO A 62 -10.17 5.13 22.12
C PRO A 62 -9.46 6.40 22.62
N SER A 63 -9.24 6.47 23.93
CA SER A 63 -8.57 7.64 24.54
C SER A 63 -7.16 7.84 24.01
N GLU A 64 -6.45 6.73 23.78
CA GLU A 64 -5.08 6.74 23.28
C GLU A 64 -4.95 5.84 22.05
N LEU A 65 -4.31 6.38 21.03
CA LEU A 65 -3.94 5.64 19.82
C LEU A 65 -2.47 5.87 19.55
N ASN A 66 -1.69 4.79 19.49
CA ASN A 66 -0.25 4.86 19.24
C ASN A 66 0.15 3.81 18.22
N ILE A 67 0.87 4.23 17.18
CA ILE A 67 1.41 3.30 16.20
C ILE A 67 2.58 2.57 16.85
N GLU A 68 2.54 1.23 16.83
CA GLU A 68 3.61 0.40 17.39
C GLU A 68 4.64 -0.01 16.35
N GLN A 69 4.16 -0.47 15.19
CA GLN A 69 5.05 -1.06 14.19
C GLN A 69 4.60 -0.68 12.79
N ARG A 70 5.59 -0.33 11.96
CA ARG A 70 5.42 -0.13 10.51
C ARG A 70 6.27 -1.16 9.77
N ASP A 71 5.83 -1.55 8.57
CA ASP A 71 6.68 -2.36 7.70
C ASP A 71 7.76 -1.49 7.02
N ALA A 72 8.63 -2.12 6.24
CA ALA A 72 9.73 -1.41 5.57
C ALA A 72 9.24 -0.38 4.54
N SER A 73 8.02 -0.50 4.07
CA SER A 73 7.42 0.46 3.13
C SER A 73 6.68 1.61 3.81
N GLY A 74 6.59 1.61 5.15
CA GLY A 74 5.94 2.65 5.93
C GLY A 74 4.51 2.37 6.34
N HIS A 75 3.90 1.27 5.89
CA HIS A 75 2.54 0.91 6.26
C HIS A 75 2.47 0.44 7.71
N VAL A 76 1.41 0.85 8.41
CA VAL A 76 1.20 0.46 9.81
C VAL A 76 0.85 -1.03 9.87
N VAL A 77 1.64 -1.79 10.61
CA VAL A 77 1.40 -3.21 10.86
C VAL A 77 0.52 -3.37 12.09
N SER A 78 0.87 -2.68 13.17
CA SER A 78 0.12 -2.74 14.43
C SER A 78 0.06 -1.37 15.11
N LEU A 79 -1.03 -1.14 15.84
CA LEU A 79 -1.21 0.04 16.67
C LEU A 79 -1.91 -0.33 17.98
N LEU A 80 -1.63 0.46 19.02
CA LEU A 80 -2.32 0.34 20.31
C LEU A 80 -3.53 1.25 20.34
N ALA A 81 -4.68 0.70 20.65
CA ALA A 81 -5.91 1.42 20.94
C ALA A 81 -6.23 1.19 22.42
N ASP A 82 -5.90 2.15 23.28
CA ASP A 82 -5.85 1.98 24.72
C ASP A 82 -4.97 0.77 25.08
N GLU A 83 -5.54 -0.34 25.55
CA GLU A 83 -4.80 -1.56 25.91
C GLU A 83 -4.83 -2.63 24.81
N ASP A 84 -5.59 -2.42 23.76
CA ASP A 84 -5.76 -3.40 22.67
C ASP A 84 -4.79 -3.17 21.53
N ILE A 85 -4.28 -4.26 20.98
CA ILE A 85 -3.43 -4.23 19.79
C ILE A 85 -4.31 -4.48 18.58
N LEU A 86 -4.29 -3.54 17.62
CA LEU A 86 -5.05 -3.63 16.38
C LEU A 86 -4.11 -3.78 15.19
N GLU A 87 -4.58 -4.49 14.16
CA GLU A 87 -3.88 -4.61 12.90
C GLU A 87 -4.10 -3.35 12.06
N GLY A 88 -3.02 -2.81 11.47
CA GLY A 88 -3.06 -1.52 10.77
C GLY A 88 -3.96 -1.51 9.55
N GLU A 89 -3.93 -2.56 8.72
CA GLU A 89 -4.75 -2.64 7.52
C GLU A 89 -6.24 -2.75 7.86
N ALA A 90 -6.58 -3.61 8.82
CA ALA A 90 -7.96 -3.78 9.27
C ALA A 90 -8.50 -2.49 9.89
N PHE A 91 -7.67 -1.79 10.67
CA PHE A 91 -8.03 -0.49 11.26
C PHE A 91 -8.30 0.54 10.15
N ALA A 92 -7.40 0.64 9.18
CA ALA A 92 -7.55 1.59 8.08
C ALA A 92 -8.84 1.34 7.29
N GLN A 93 -9.12 0.08 6.96
CA GLN A 93 -10.34 -0.29 6.25
C GLN A 93 -11.59 0.02 7.07
N GLY A 94 -11.58 -0.34 8.35
CA GLY A 94 -12.71 -0.10 9.25
C GLY A 94 -13.01 1.38 9.46
N MET A 95 -12.00 2.22 9.43
CA MET A 95 -12.14 3.67 9.62
C MET A 95 -12.32 4.45 8.31
N GLY A 96 -12.30 3.77 7.17
CA GLY A 96 -12.43 4.41 5.86
C GLY A 96 -11.24 5.25 5.45
N LEU A 97 -10.04 4.91 5.93
CA LEU A 97 -8.81 5.60 5.55
C LEU A 97 -8.37 5.16 4.16
N SER A 98 -7.68 6.05 3.44
CA SER A 98 -7.26 5.76 2.07
C SER A 98 -6.16 4.70 1.98
N SER A 99 -5.32 4.58 3.00
CA SER A 99 -4.26 3.57 3.07
C SER A 99 -3.88 3.28 4.51
N SER A 100 -3.10 2.23 4.72
CA SER A 100 -2.55 1.91 6.04
C SER A 100 -1.23 2.63 6.34
N ASP A 101 -0.73 3.46 5.41
CA ASP A 101 0.36 4.40 5.73
C ASP A 101 -0.25 5.70 6.24
N PHE A 102 -0.59 5.72 7.51
CA PHE A 102 -1.20 6.87 8.15
C PHE A 102 -0.39 7.33 9.37
N SER A 103 -0.50 8.62 9.66
CA SER A 103 -0.06 9.21 10.93
C SER A 103 -1.28 9.70 11.70
N ILE A 104 -1.13 9.85 13.02
CA ILE A 104 -2.22 10.19 13.92
C ILE A 104 -1.86 11.48 14.67
N GLN A 105 -2.78 12.42 14.68
CA GLN A 105 -2.63 13.68 15.42
C GLN A 105 -3.93 14.00 16.15
N LYS A 106 -3.83 14.60 17.33
CA LYS A 106 -4.99 15.19 18.03
C LYS A 106 -5.06 16.66 17.69
N VAL A 107 -6.18 17.10 17.12
CA VAL A 107 -6.38 18.48 16.70
C VAL A 107 -7.78 18.95 17.10
N GLY A 108 -7.87 19.82 18.09
CA GLY A 108 -9.12 20.48 18.44
C GLY A 108 -10.28 19.55 18.80
N GLY A 109 -10.04 18.49 19.56
CA GLY A 109 -11.07 17.54 19.96
C GLY A 109 -11.34 16.45 18.94
N GLU A 110 -10.52 16.36 17.89
CA GLU A 110 -10.60 15.33 16.86
C GLU A 110 -9.26 14.62 16.69
N PHE A 111 -9.31 13.36 16.24
CA PHE A 111 -8.15 12.70 15.68
C PHE A 111 -8.07 12.98 14.19
N ARG A 112 -6.92 13.41 13.73
CA ARG A 112 -6.63 13.59 12.32
C ARG A 112 -5.74 12.42 11.87
N PHE A 113 -6.21 11.71 10.85
CA PHE A 113 -5.44 10.66 10.20
C PHE A 113 -4.95 11.18 8.85
N LEU A 114 -3.63 11.33 8.71
CA LEU A 114 -3.03 11.73 7.44
C LEU A 114 -2.49 10.48 6.75
N CYS A 115 -3.06 10.15 5.60
CA CYS A 115 -2.72 8.94 4.83
C CYS A 115 -1.93 9.29 3.59
N LYS A 116 -0.94 8.45 3.26
CA LYS A 116 -0.15 8.53 2.04
C LYS A 116 -0.56 7.43 1.09
N GLY A 117 -0.93 7.81 -0.14
CA GLY A 117 -1.38 6.88 -1.16
C GLY A 117 -2.84 6.47 -1.02
N ARG A 118 -3.28 5.58 -1.91
CA ARG A 118 -4.63 5.00 -1.93
C ARG A 118 -4.55 3.52 -2.26
N GLY A 119 -5.12 2.70 -1.39
CA GLY A 119 -5.15 1.26 -1.53
C GLY A 119 -4.11 0.56 -0.68
N HIS A 120 -4.05 -0.75 -0.83
CA HIS A 120 -3.21 -1.62 0.01
C HIS A 120 -1.71 -1.56 -0.29
N GLY A 121 -1.31 -0.93 -1.40
CA GLY A 121 0.10 -0.75 -1.74
C GLY A 121 0.82 -1.98 -2.30
N LEU A 122 0.10 -3.07 -2.53
CA LEU A 122 0.69 -4.32 -3.05
C LEU A 122 0.62 -4.37 -4.57
N GLY A 123 1.69 -4.84 -5.19
CA GLY A 123 1.76 -5.14 -6.61
C GLY A 123 1.82 -3.90 -7.50
N PHE A 124 0.86 -3.76 -8.40
CA PHE A 124 0.87 -2.74 -9.45
C PHE A 124 0.23 -1.44 -8.98
N SER A 125 0.97 -0.31 -9.12
CA SER A 125 0.41 1.02 -8.91
C SER A 125 -0.21 1.53 -10.21
N GLN A 126 -1.52 1.78 -10.20
CA GLN A 126 -2.22 2.29 -11.38
C GLN A 126 -1.71 3.67 -11.78
N TYR A 127 -1.50 4.55 -10.82
CA TYR A 127 -0.96 5.88 -11.08
C TYR A 127 0.47 5.79 -11.61
N GLY A 128 1.34 5.04 -10.96
CA GLY A 128 2.73 4.87 -11.36
C GLY A 128 2.87 4.22 -12.73
N GLY A 129 2.08 3.19 -13.00
CA GLY A 129 2.05 2.53 -14.30
C GLY A 129 1.60 3.48 -15.41
N ASN A 130 0.60 4.32 -15.14
CA ASN A 130 0.13 5.32 -16.10
C ASN A 130 1.20 6.37 -16.39
N GLN A 131 1.96 6.80 -15.38
CA GLN A 131 3.08 7.72 -15.56
C GLN A 131 4.17 7.11 -16.45
N LEU A 132 4.52 5.84 -16.22
CA LEU A 132 5.50 5.15 -17.05
C LEU A 132 5.03 5.02 -18.51
N ALA A 133 3.73 4.75 -18.71
CA ALA A 133 3.14 4.72 -20.06
C ALA A 133 3.26 6.09 -20.75
N ARG A 134 3.03 7.17 -20.04
CA ARG A 134 3.20 8.54 -20.56
C ARG A 134 4.65 8.87 -20.91
N GLU A 135 5.59 8.25 -20.22
CA GLU A 135 7.03 8.38 -20.50
C GLU A 135 7.49 7.52 -21.68
N GLY A 136 6.59 6.76 -22.30
CA GLY A 136 6.87 5.95 -23.46
C GLY A 136 7.22 4.49 -23.17
N LYS A 137 7.10 4.05 -21.92
CA LYS A 137 7.32 2.64 -21.57
C LYS A 137 6.18 1.78 -22.11
N ASN A 138 6.53 0.59 -22.61
CA ASN A 138 5.52 -0.38 -23.07
C ASN A 138 4.98 -1.20 -21.90
N TRP A 139 3.91 -1.98 -22.16
CA TRP A 139 3.25 -2.77 -21.11
C TRP A 139 4.20 -3.78 -20.45
N LYS A 140 5.12 -4.36 -21.22
CA LYS A 140 6.06 -5.36 -20.69
C LYS A 140 7.07 -4.70 -19.74
N GLU A 141 7.62 -3.55 -20.13
CA GLU A 141 8.54 -2.79 -19.29
C GLU A 141 7.88 -2.33 -17.99
N ILE A 142 6.61 -1.93 -18.06
CA ILE A 142 5.84 -1.52 -16.88
C ILE A 142 5.64 -2.69 -15.93
N LEU A 143 5.22 -3.87 -16.44
CA LEU A 143 5.03 -5.05 -15.62
C LEU A 143 6.35 -5.54 -15.01
N GLU A 144 7.45 -5.49 -15.76
CA GLU A 144 8.76 -5.86 -15.24
C GLU A 144 9.23 -4.92 -14.12
N THR A 145 8.84 -3.65 -14.18
CA THR A 145 9.14 -2.67 -13.13
C THR A 145 8.46 -3.03 -11.81
N TYR A 146 7.18 -3.37 -11.85
CA TYR A 146 6.40 -3.65 -10.64
C TYR A 146 6.51 -5.10 -10.16
N PHE A 147 6.90 -6.01 -11.02
CA PHE A 147 7.01 -7.43 -10.70
C PHE A 147 8.38 -8.00 -11.09
N PRO A 148 9.46 -7.48 -10.47
CA PRO A 148 10.84 -7.85 -10.86
C PRO A 148 11.19 -9.30 -10.54
N ALA A 149 10.48 -9.94 -9.61
CA ALA A 149 10.71 -11.34 -9.24
C ALA A 149 9.87 -12.32 -10.07
N MET A 150 9.09 -11.82 -11.03
CA MET A 150 8.19 -12.63 -11.86
C MET A 150 8.61 -12.61 -13.32
N GLU A 151 8.23 -13.64 -14.03
CA GLU A 151 8.40 -13.73 -15.48
C GLU A 151 7.16 -13.15 -16.16
N VAL A 152 7.37 -12.26 -17.12
CA VAL A 152 6.31 -11.72 -17.97
C VAL A 152 6.29 -12.51 -19.26
N ALA A 153 5.24 -13.29 -19.48
CA ALA A 153 5.10 -14.13 -20.68
C ALA A 153 3.87 -13.72 -21.47
N ALA A 154 3.99 -13.79 -22.80
CA ALA A 154 2.85 -13.57 -23.68
C ALA A 154 1.89 -14.77 -23.60
N TYR A 155 0.58 -14.48 -23.73
CA TYR A 155 -0.42 -15.54 -23.84
C TYR A 155 -0.30 -16.19 -25.23
N GLU A 156 -0.14 -17.50 -25.24
CA GLU A 156 -0.14 -18.29 -26.47
C GLU A 156 -1.37 -19.20 -26.49
N GLU A 157 -2.16 -19.12 -27.57
CA GLU A 157 -3.29 -20.02 -27.80
C GLU A 157 -2.83 -21.39 -28.28
#